data_d6a0f5e45c8846a0a7378c2f58d78e16
#
_entry.id   d6a0f5e45c8846a0a7378c2f58d78e16
#
_cell.length_a   1.000
_cell.length_b   1.000
_cell.length_c   1.000
_cell.angle_alpha   90.00
_cell.angle_beta   90.00
_cell.angle_gamma   90.00
#
_symmetry.space_group_name_H-M   'P 1'
#
loop_
_entity.id
_entity.type
_entity.pdbx_description
1 polymer ?
#
loop_
_entity_poly.entity_id
_entity_poly.type
_entity_poly.pdbx_seq_one_letter_code
_entity_poly.pdbx_strand_id
1 'polypeptide(L)'
;MSVARSSAASDGATDLLTDLRFELMPFDSFESQMQHLPDGATIAITTSPQLGLDATMEWAEKAAERGFEVSPHIAARYVRGEEHLAEIARRLTDAGVTDIFVPGGDREEPAGEFESACELLTALDGLDYEFDEVGITGYPEGHEFLDDETLAEAMKKKAPYATYIVTEVEQLRKLLGLSRSHC
;
A
#
# COMPACT_ATOMS: atom_id res chain seq x y z
N MET A 1 36.05 -3.18 -37.72
CA MET A 1 35.56 -2.22 -36.71
C MET A 1 34.25 -2.76 -36.15
N SER A 2 34.32 -3.35 -34.99
CA SER A 2 33.15 -3.91 -34.27
C SER A 2 32.57 -2.82 -33.36
N VAL A 3 31.32 -2.43 -33.60
CA VAL A 3 30.61 -1.48 -32.76
C VAL A 3 30.01 -2.26 -31.56
N ALA A 4 30.62 -2.11 -30.41
CA ALA A 4 30.06 -2.61 -29.17
C ALA A 4 28.79 -1.77 -28.85
N ARG A 5 27.61 -2.39 -28.96
CA ARG A 5 26.37 -1.80 -28.45
C ARG A 5 26.38 -1.94 -26.92
N SER A 6 26.26 -0.81 -26.24
CA SER A 6 26.14 -0.73 -24.79
C SER A 6 24.88 -1.44 -24.32
N SER A 7 25.05 -2.54 -23.57
CA SER A 7 23.96 -3.30 -22.93
C SER A 7 23.49 -2.71 -21.58
N ALA A 8 24.04 -1.58 -21.17
CA ALA A 8 23.76 -0.99 -19.86
C ALA A 8 22.38 -0.30 -19.71
N ALA A 9 21.67 -0.05 -20.83
CA ALA A 9 20.34 0.60 -20.78
C ALA A 9 19.18 -0.39 -20.66
N SER A 10 19.41 -1.69 -20.94
CA SER A 10 18.35 -2.71 -20.86
C SER A 10 18.19 -3.30 -19.45
N ASP A 11 19.28 -3.40 -18.69
CA ASP A 11 19.24 -3.99 -17.34
C ASP A 11 18.48 -3.10 -16.36
N GLY A 12 18.70 -1.79 -16.38
CA GLY A 12 18.01 -0.86 -15.49
C GLY A 12 16.50 -0.71 -15.75
N ALA A 13 16.05 -0.88 -17.00
CA ALA A 13 14.63 -0.84 -17.34
C ALA A 13 13.92 -2.16 -16.95
N THR A 14 14.63 -3.28 -17.03
CA THR A 14 14.11 -4.59 -16.61
C THR A 14 13.99 -4.65 -15.09
N ASP A 15 14.98 -4.15 -14.35
CA ASP A 15 14.94 -4.08 -12.87
C ASP A 15 13.76 -3.20 -12.37
N LEU A 16 13.50 -2.06 -13.05
CA LEU A 16 12.35 -1.21 -12.69
C LEU A 16 11.00 -1.88 -12.94
N LEU A 17 10.90 -2.83 -13.85
CA LEU A 17 9.67 -3.56 -14.15
C LEU A 17 9.46 -4.75 -13.20
N THR A 18 10.50 -5.28 -12.59
CA THR A 18 10.41 -6.38 -11.62
C THR A 18 9.92 -5.92 -10.25
N ASP A 19 10.15 -4.65 -9.89
CA ASP A 19 9.75 -4.09 -8.59
C ASP A 19 8.42 -3.32 -8.64
N LEU A 20 7.65 -3.48 -9.73
CA LEU A 20 6.35 -2.83 -9.85
C LEU A 20 5.31 -3.48 -8.94
N ARG A 21 4.59 -2.64 -8.19
CA ARG A 21 3.38 -3.02 -7.49
C ARG A 21 2.16 -2.69 -8.36
N PHE A 22 1.34 -3.67 -8.65
CA PHE A 22 0.11 -3.50 -9.42
C PHE A 22 -1.05 -3.23 -8.48
N GLU A 23 -1.61 -2.03 -8.53
CA GLU A 23 -2.75 -1.70 -7.70
C GLU A 23 -4.05 -2.22 -8.34
N LEU A 24 -4.76 -3.06 -7.61
CA LEU A 24 -6.04 -3.62 -8.01
C LEU A 24 -7.14 -3.27 -7.00
N MET A 25 -8.33 -2.98 -7.52
CA MET A 25 -9.52 -2.79 -6.69
C MET A 25 -10.27 -4.11 -6.49
N PRO A 26 -10.81 -4.39 -5.29
CA PRO A 26 -11.44 -5.66 -4.94
C PRO A 26 -12.83 -5.83 -5.56
N PHE A 27 -12.98 -5.64 -6.87
CA PHE A 27 -14.21 -5.80 -7.64
C PHE A 27 -14.26 -7.15 -8.37
N ASP A 28 -15.40 -7.46 -8.97
CA ASP A 28 -15.62 -8.70 -9.75
C ASP A 28 -14.59 -8.91 -10.86
N SER A 29 -13.99 -7.83 -11.37
CA SER A 29 -12.94 -7.87 -12.37
C SER A 29 -11.56 -8.27 -11.84
N PHE A 30 -11.37 -8.36 -10.51
CA PHE A 30 -10.07 -8.61 -9.87
C PHE A 30 -9.41 -9.89 -10.41
N GLU A 31 -10.16 -10.98 -10.44
CA GLU A 31 -9.63 -12.27 -10.91
C GLU A 31 -9.18 -12.21 -12.38
N SER A 32 -9.93 -11.54 -13.25
CA SER A 32 -9.58 -11.40 -14.65
C SER A 32 -8.35 -10.50 -14.85
N GLN A 33 -8.17 -9.47 -14.02
CA GLN A 33 -6.99 -8.59 -14.05
C GLN A 33 -5.74 -9.34 -13.56
N MET A 34 -5.86 -10.07 -12.45
CA MET A 34 -4.77 -10.85 -11.87
C MET A 34 -4.19 -11.88 -12.86
N GLN A 35 -5.02 -12.51 -13.72
CA GLN A 35 -4.60 -13.47 -14.73
C GLN A 35 -3.66 -12.87 -15.80
N HIS A 36 -3.57 -11.55 -15.93
CA HIS A 36 -2.71 -10.85 -16.88
C HIS A 36 -1.39 -10.36 -16.25
N LEU A 37 -1.22 -10.54 -14.94
CA LEU A 37 -0.01 -10.15 -14.26
C LEU A 37 1.08 -11.21 -14.39
N PRO A 38 2.36 -10.81 -14.33
CA PRO A 38 3.47 -11.77 -14.26
C PRO A 38 3.36 -12.66 -13.03
N ASP A 39 3.84 -13.90 -13.13
CA ASP A 39 3.93 -14.80 -11.98
C ASP A 39 4.80 -14.18 -10.88
N GLY A 40 4.34 -14.22 -9.64
CA GLY A 40 5.04 -13.64 -8.49
C GLY A 40 5.05 -12.11 -8.44
N ALA A 41 4.24 -11.43 -9.26
CA ALA A 41 4.10 -9.98 -9.17
C ALA A 41 3.55 -9.53 -7.81
N THR A 42 3.93 -8.35 -7.36
CA THR A 42 3.36 -7.74 -6.17
C THR A 42 2.04 -7.04 -6.49
N ILE A 43 0.97 -7.41 -5.78
CA ILE A 43 -0.37 -6.82 -5.93
C ILE A 43 -0.71 -5.99 -4.69
N ALA A 44 -0.87 -4.68 -4.87
CA ALA A 44 -1.48 -3.81 -3.89
C ALA A 44 -3.01 -3.88 -4.03
N ILE A 45 -3.73 -4.19 -2.95
CA ILE A 45 -5.18 -4.35 -2.99
C ILE A 45 -5.83 -3.23 -2.19
N THR A 46 -6.56 -2.34 -2.85
CA THR A 46 -7.19 -1.18 -2.21
C THR A 46 -8.38 -1.58 -1.35
N THR A 47 -8.71 -0.74 -0.35
CA THR A 47 -9.99 -0.83 0.35
C THR A 47 -11.04 -0.05 -0.45
N SER A 48 -12.11 -0.74 -0.85
CA SER A 48 -13.23 -0.08 -1.54
C SER A 48 -14.22 0.52 -0.54
N PRO A 49 -14.65 1.78 -0.71
CA PRO A 49 -15.71 2.36 0.12
C PRO A 49 -17.03 1.59 0.08
N GLN A 50 -17.29 0.89 -1.02
CA GLN A 50 -18.52 0.14 -1.23
C GLN A 50 -18.49 -1.28 -0.63
N LEU A 51 -17.33 -1.94 -0.70
CA LEU A 51 -17.15 -3.34 -0.31
C LEU A 51 -16.45 -3.50 1.05
N GLY A 52 -15.82 -2.43 1.54
CA GLY A 52 -15.09 -2.43 2.81
C GLY A 52 -13.83 -3.30 2.81
N LEU A 53 -13.29 -3.54 4.00
CA LEU A 53 -12.08 -4.34 4.21
C LEU A 53 -12.30 -5.83 3.96
N ASP A 54 -13.50 -6.36 4.17
CA ASP A 54 -13.76 -7.79 4.03
C ASP A 54 -13.43 -8.28 2.60
N ALA A 55 -13.79 -7.48 1.57
CA ALA A 55 -13.43 -7.79 0.19
C ALA A 55 -11.93 -7.70 -0.08
N THR A 56 -11.24 -6.72 0.52
CA THR A 56 -9.78 -6.59 0.44
C THR A 56 -9.10 -7.83 1.00
N MET A 57 -9.57 -8.31 2.16
CA MET A 57 -9.06 -9.50 2.82
C MET A 57 -9.27 -10.78 2.01
N GLU A 58 -10.48 -10.98 1.46
CA GLU A 58 -10.77 -12.14 0.62
C GLU A 58 -9.87 -12.21 -0.62
N TRP A 59 -9.63 -11.07 -1.28
CA TRP A 59 -8.76 -11.04 -2.45
C TRP A 59 -7.28 -11.15 -2.08
N ALA A 60 -6.86 -10.62 -0.91
CA ALA A 60 -5.51 -10.81 -0.42
C ALA A 60 -5.18 -12.30 -0.20
N GLU A 61 -6.06 -13.02 0.49
CA GLU A 61 -5.93 -14.47 0.72
C GLU A 61 -5.88 -15.24 -0.62
N LYS A 62 -6.82 -14.97 -1.54
CA LYS A 62 -6.87 -15.64 -2.85
C LYS A 62 -5.65 -15.34 -3.73
N ALA A 63 -5.13 -14.12 -3.69
CA ALA A 63 -3.94 -13.75 -4.47
C ALA A 63 -2.68 -14.42 -3.88
N ALA A 64 -2.53 -14.43 -2.57
CA ALA A 64 -1.44 -15.11 -1.87
C ALA A 64 -1.45 -16.62 -2.14
N GLU A 65 -2.62 -17.28 -2.09
CA GLU A 65 -2.79 -18.70 -2.44
C GLU A 65 -2.34 -19.02 -3.88
N ARG A 66 -2.40 -18.04 -4.79
CA ARG A 66 -1.95 -18.19 -6.19
C ARG A 66 -0.48 -17.85 -6.40
N GLY A 67 0.25 -17.51 -5.34
CA GLY A 67 1.68 -17.25 -5.37
C GLY A 67 2.06 -15.82 -5.76
N PHE A 68 1.13 -14.86 -5.67
CA PHE A 68 1.44 -13.45 -5.77
C PHE A 68 1.95 -12.92 -4.43
N GLU A 69 2.85 -11.94 -4.49
CA GLU A 69 3.14 -11.11 -3.33
C GLU A 69 2.02 -10.09 -3.15
N VAL A 70 1.57 -9.89 -1.91
CA VAL A 70 0.36 -9.09 -1.67
C VAL A 70 0.62 -8.02 -0.64
N SER A 71 0.20 -6.80 -0.96
CA SER A 71 0.23 -5.65 -0.06
C SER A 71 -1.19 -5.07 0.08
N PRO A 72 -2.05 -5.64 0.97
CA PRO A 72 -3.39 -5.14 1.17
C PRO A 72 -3.39 -3.78 1.88
N HIS A 73 -4.29 -2.90 1.45
CA HIS A 73 -4.51 -1.62 2.10
C HIS A 73 -5.44 -1.81 3.30
N ILE A 74 -4.90 -1.66 4.50
CA ILE A 74 -5.68 -1.70 5.75
C ILE A 74 -6.02 -0.27 6.16
N ALA A 75 -7.05 0.29 5.53
CA ALA A 75 -7.48 1.65 5.79
C ALA A 75 -8.03 1.79 7.22
N ALA A 76 -7.40 2.61 8.06
CA ALA A 76 -7.67 2.70 9.50
C ALA A 76 -9.15 2.95 9.82
N ARG A 77 -9.78 3.90 9.10
CA ARG A 77 -11.18 4.28 9.32
C ARG A 77 -12.20 3.21 8.89
N TYR A 78 -11.75 2.06 8.36
CA TYR A 78 -12.57 0.89 8.04
C TYR A 78 -12.43 -0.25 9.05
N VAL A 79 -11.48 -0.18 9.98
CA VAL A 79 -11.28 -1.16 11.04
C VAL A 79 -12.23 -0.87 12.19
N ARG A 80 -12.98 -1.89 12.63
CA ARG A 80 -14.06 -1.76 13.62
C ARG A 80 -13.58 -1.68 15.08
N GLY A 81 -12.33 -2.04 15.36
CA GLY A 81 -11.74 -2.06 16.69
C GLY A 81 -10.59 -3.05 16.79
N GLU A 82 -10.01 -3.21 17.98
CA GLU A 82 -8.84 -4.06 18.21
C GLU A 82 -9.08 -5.55 17.87
N GLU A 83 -10.26 -6.09 18.20
CA GLU A 83 -10.58 -7.49 17.86
C GLU A 83 -10.61 -7.70 16.34
N HIS A 84 -11.16 -6.75 15.59
CA HIS A 84 -11.18 -6.80 14.13
C HIS A 84 -9.78 -6.65 13.53
N LEU A 85 -8.94 -5.79 14.11
CA LEU A 85 -7.55 -5.64 13.71
C LEU A 85 -6.76 -6.94 13.95
N ALA A 86 -6.94 -7.57 15.10
CA ALA A 86 -6.31 -8.86 15.41
C ALA A 86 -6.77 -9.97 14.44
N GLU A 87 -8.04 -9.99 14.06
CA GLU A 87 -8.56 -10.92 13.05
C GLU A 87 -7.91 -10.68 11.68
N ILE A 88 -7.82 -9.41 11.24
CA ILE A 88 -7.15 -9.04 10.00
C ILE A 88 -5.70 -9.50 10.01
N ALA A 89 -4.94 -9.14 11.06
CA ALA A 89 -3.53 -9.50 11.18
C ALA A 89 -3.33 -11.03 11.14
N ARG A 90 -4.13 -11.78 11.89
CA ARG A 90 -4.10 -13.24 11.88
C ARG A 90 -4.38 -13.82 10.49
N ARG A 91 -5.43 -13.37 9.80
CA ARG A 91 -5.79 -13.86 8.46
C ARG A 91 -4.67 -13.62 7.45
N LEU A 92 -4.08 -12.43 7.47
CA LEU A 92 -2.98 -12.08 6.57
C LEU A 92 -1.73 -12.91 6.84
N THR A 93 -1.34 -13.06 8.10
CA THR A 93 -0.17 -13.89 8.45
C THR A 93 -0.41 -15.38 8.18
N ASP A 94 -1.62 -15.89 8.43
CA ASP A 94 -2.00 -17.27 8.08
C ASP A 94 -1.94 -17.52 6.55
N ALA A 95 -2.23 -16.50 5.73
CA ALA A 95 -2.11 -16.53 4.27
C ALA A 95 -0.67 -16.32 3.77
N GLY A 96 0.30 -16.06 4.64
CA GLY A 96 1.70 -15.78 4.29
C GLY A 96 1.95 -14.36 3.76
N VAL A 97 1.02 -13.43 4.00
CA VAL A 97 1.20 -12.02 3.65
C VAL A 97 2.10 -11.35 4.66
N THR A 98 3.21 -10.79 4.21
CA THR A 98 4.23 -10.12 5.05
C THR A 98 4.34 -8.63 4.81
N ASP A 99 3.62 -8.08 3.82
CA ASP A 99 3.59 -6.67 3.47
C ASP A 99 2.16 -6.13 3.61
N ILE A 100 2.01 -5.01 4.30
CA ILE A 100 0.75 -4.29 4.43
C ILE A 100 0.94 -2.80 4.17
N PHE A 101 -0.09 -2.14 3.64
CA PHE A 101 -0.12 -0.69 3.53
C PHE A 101 -1.24 -0.11 4.38
N VAL A 102 -0.90 0.86 5.25
CA VAL A 102 -1.82 1.44 6.25
C VAL A 102 -2.13 2.91 5.93
N PRO A 103 -3.13 3.20 5.08
CA PRO A 103 -3.65 4.54 4.88
C PRO A 103 -4.65 4.92 5.98
N GLY A 104 -4.95 6.23 6.10
CA GLY A 104 -6.00 6.72 6.99
C GLY A 104 -7.40 6.23 6.60
N GLY A 105 -7.68 6.24 5.29
CA GLY A 105 -8.99 5.96 4.73
C GLY A 105 -9.83 7.22 4.51
N ASP A 106 -10.81 7.12 3.63
CA ASP A 106 -11.63 8.21 3.09
C ASP A 106 -13.05 8.31 3.69
N ARG A 107 -13.39 7.46 4.67
CA ARG A 107 -14.69 7.54 5.34
C ARG A 107 -14.79 8.81 6.18
N GLU A 108 -15.92 9.52 6.10
CA GLU A 108 -16.21 10.66 6.95
C GLU A 108 -16.35 10.24 8.43
N GLU A 109 -17.05 9.13 8.68
CA GLU A 109 -17.18 8.54 10.01
C GLU A 109 -16.42 7.20 10.05
N PRO A 110 -15.50 7.01 11.01
CA PRO A 110 -14.83 5.74 11.21
C PRO A 110 -15.82 4.60 11.45
N ALA A 111 -15.47 3.41 11.03
CA ALA A 111 -16.28 2.21 11.31
C ALA A 111 -16.21 1.76 12.78
N GLY A 112 -15.25 2.29 13.51
CA GLY A 112 -15.00 1.95 14.91
C GLY A 112 -14.04 2.94 15.57
N GLU A 113 -13.08 2.44 16.32
CA GLU A 113 -12.24 3.21 17.24
C GLU A 113 -11.10 3.98 16.55
N PHE A 114 -10.70 3.59 15.34
CA PHE A 114 -9.52 4.17 14.69
C PHE A 114 -9.89 5.33 13.78
N GLU A 115 -9.50 6.54 14.15
CA GLU A 115 -9.69 7.74 13.35
C GLU A 115 -8.52 8.02 12.40
N SER A 116 -7.35 7.45 12.68
CA SER A 116 -6.12 7.70 11.92
C SER A 116 -5.25 6.46 11.74
N ALA A 117 -4.40 6.49 10.71
CA ALA A 117 -3.38 5.44 10.50
C ALA A 117 -2.42 5.33 11.69
N CYS A 118 -2.16 6.43 12.42
CA CYS A 118 -1.27 6.40 13.58
C CYS A 118 -1.85 5.56 14.73
N GLU A 119 -3.14 5.70 14.99
CA GLU A 119 -3.83 4.91 16.03
C GLU A 119 -3.86 3.43 15.66
N LEU A 120 -4.17 3.11 14.40
CA LEU A 120 -4.16 1.75 13.92
C LEU A 120 -2.76 1.11 14.01
N LEU A 121 -1.72 1.83 13.59
CA LEU A 121 -0.33 1.35 13.67
C LEU A 121 0.11 1.11 15.10
N THR A 122 -0.28 1.99 16.03
CA THR A 122 0.02 1.82 17.46
C THR A 122 -0.67 0.57 18.03
N ALA A 123 -1.93 0.34 17.65
CA ALA A 123 -2.66 -0.86 18.08
C ALA A 123 -2.07 -2.13 17.46
N LEU A 124 -1.67 -2.08 16.19
CA LEU A 124 -1.05 -3.20 15.49
C LEU A 124 0.29 -3.61 16.13
N ASP A 125 1.13 -2.64 16.52
CA ASP A 125 2.40 -2.87 17.22
C ASP A 125 2.20 -3.55 18.60
N GLY A 126 1.03 -3.37 19.19
CA GLY A 126 0.63 -4.04 20.43
C GLY A 126 0.15 -5.49 20.27
N LEU A 127 -0.04 -5.96 19.04
CA LEU A 127 -0.45 -7.34 18.75
C LEU A 127 0.77 -8.24 18.57
N ASP A 128 0.57 -9.54 18.76
CA ASP A 128 1.61 -10.58 18.59
C ASP A 128 1.64 -11.07 17.12
N TYR A 129 1.68 -10.12 16.17
CA TYR A 129 1.80 -10.37 14.74
C TYR A 129 2.85 -9.44 14.14
N GLU A 130 3.73 -9.99 13.32
CA GLU A 130 4.80 -9.25 12.66
C GLU A 130 4.61 -9.24 11.14
N PHE A 131 4.84 -8.07 10.53
CA PHE A 131 4.92 -7.88 9.09
C PHE A 131 6.32 -7.38 8.75
N ASP A 132 6.93 -7.95 7.70
CA ASP A 132 8.27 -7.56 7.25
C ASP A 132 8.26 -6.14 6.69
N GLU A 133 7.16 -5.78 6.01
CA GLU A 133 6.97 -4.50 5.35
C GLU A 133 5.66 -3.83 5.80
N VAL A 134 5.79 -2.59 6.26
CA VAL A 134 4.64 -1.75 6.64
C VAL A 134 4.73 -0.41 5.92
N GLY A 135 3.85 -0.21 4.96
CA GLY A 135 3.76 1.02 4.20
C GLY A 135 2.83 2.06 4.82
N ILE A 136 3.19 3.32 4.69
CA ILE A 136 2.36 4.46 5.09
C ILE A 136 2.24 5.49 3.98
N THR A 137 1.19 6.31 4.03
CA THR A 137 1.04 7.46 3.11
C THR A 137 1.97 8.60 3.50
N GLY A 138 2.62 9.21 2.49
CA GLY A 138 3.35 10.46 2.59
C GLY A 138 2.74 11.54 1.71
N TYR A 139 2.76 12.79 2.20
CA TYR A 139 2.25 13.96 1.50
C TYR A 139 3.34 15.04 1.42
N PRO A 140 4.41 14.83 0.62
CA PRO A 140 5.56 15.73 0.59
C PRO A 140 5.24 17.14 0.07
N GLU A 141 4.10 17.32 -0.60
CA GLU A 141 3.66 18.59 -1.17
C GLU A 141 2.51 19.24 -0.41
N GLY A 142 2.19 18.70 0.76
CA GLY A 142 1.03 19.12 1.54
C GLY A 142 -0.22 18.31 1.20
N HIS A 143 -1.31 18.67 1.84
CA HIS A 143 -2.62 18.03 1.71
C HIS A 143 -3.68 19.14 1.62
N GLU A 144 -4.76 18.91 0.87
CA GLU A 144 -5.79 19.93 0.63
C GLU A 144 -6.45 20.44 1.91
N PHE A 145 -6.58 19.58 2.92
CA PHE A 145 -7.33 19.86 4.16
C PHE A 145 -6.45 19.91 5.41
N LEU A 146 -5.15 19.63 5.32
CA LEU A 146 -4.24 19.57 6.46
C LEU A 146 -3.05 20.50 6.23
N ASP A 147 -2.65 21.24 7.27
CA ASP A 147 -1.46 22.07 7.22
C ASP A 147 -0.16 21.27 7.34
N ASP A 148 0.95 21.86 6.92
CA ASP A 148 2.27 21.21 6.86
C ASP A 148 2.76 20.76 8.25
N GLU A 149 2.41 21.47 9.33
CA GLU A 149 2.79 21.13 10.68
C GLU A 149 2.08 19.85 11.14
N THR A 150 0.77 19.78 10.91
CA THR A 150 -0.05 18.59 11.18
C THR A 150 0.45 17.38 10.41
N LEU A 151 0.80 17.55 9.11
CA LEU A 151 1.36 16.48 8.28
C LEU A 151 2.71 16.01 8.80
N ALA A 152 3.60 16.93 9.17
CA ALA A 152 4.92 16.60 9.70
C ALA A 152 4.83 15.87 11.04
N GLU A 153 3.91 16.27 11.91
CA GLU A 153 3.68 15.57 13.19
C GLU A 153 3.09 14.18 12.99
N ALA A 154 2.11 14.02 12.09
CA ALA A 154 1.54 12.73 11.74
C ALA A 154 2.62 11.79 11.17
N MET A 155 3.51 12.31 10.30
CA MET A 155 4.61 11.53 9.76
C MET A 155 5.59 11.08 10.85
N LYS A 156 5.99 11.98 11.77
CA LYS A 156 6.87 11.64 12.90
C LYS A 156 6.28 10.54 13.79
N LYS A 157 4.97 10.55 14.00
CA LYS A 157 4.27 9.54 14.81
C LYS A 157 4.19 8.18 14.10
N LYS A 158 4.02 8.16 12.77
CA LYS A 158 3.93 6.93 11.98
C LYS A 158 5.29 6.31 11.66
N ALA A 159 6.34 7.13 11.53
CA ALA A 159 7.66 6.68 11.10
C ALA A 159 8.26 5.51 11.92
N PRO A 160 8.07 5.39 13.25
CA PRO A 160 8.57 4.25 14.01
C PRO A 160 8.01 2.89 13.59
N TYR A 161 6.84 2.86 12.98
CA TYR A 161 6.12 1.65 12.58
C TYR A 161 6.30 1.30 11.10
N ALA A 162 6.85 2.23 10.30
CA ALA A 162 6.87 2.11 8.84
C ALA A 162 8.24 1.67 8.32
N THR A 163 8.23 0.79 7.33
CA THR A 163 9.42 0.40 6.55
C THR A 163 9.52 1.18 5.24
N TYR A 164 8.39 1.62 4.68
CA TYR A 164 8.38 2.43 3.46
C TYR A 164 7.23 3.45 3.43
N ILE A 165 7.36 4.43 2.52
CA ILE A 165 6.38 5.50 2.33
C ILE A 165 5.90 5.47 0.88
N VAL A 166 4.57 5.54 0.71
CA VAL A 166 3.93 5.70 -0.61
C VAL A 166 3.52 7.15 -0.81
N THR A 167 3.87 7.71 -1.95
CA THR A 167 3.47 9.07 -2.37
C THR A 167 3.04 9.07 -3.84
N GLU A 168 2.23 10.03 -4.24
CA GLU A 168 1.82 10.16 -5.64
C GLU A 168 2.98 10.61 -6.53
N VAL A 169 3.08 10.01 -7.74
CA VAL A 169 4.16 10.34 -8.71
C VAL A 169 4.12 11.81 -9.14
N GLU A 170 2.94 12.41 -9.25
CA GLU A 170 2.80 13.83 -9.62
C GLU A 170 3.44 14.74 -8.57
N GLN A 171 3.34 14.37 -7.31
CA GLN A 171 3.98 15.06 -6.20
C GLN A 171 5.50 14.95 -6.27
N LEU A 172 6.00 13.74 -6.51
CA LEU A 172 7.44 13.53 -6.65
C LEU A 172 8.04 14.35 -7.82
N ARG A 173 7.33 14.45 -8.95
CA ARG A 173 7.77 15.25 -10.09
C ARG A 173 7.90 16.74 -9.77
N LYS A 174 6.95 17.32 -9.04
CA LYS A 174 7.00 18.71 -8.59
C LYS A 174 8.19 18.94 -7.66
N LEU A 175 8.37 18.03 -6.69
CA LEU A 175 9.47 18.09 -5.73
C LEU A 175 10.84 18.06 -6.41
N LEU A 176 10.99 17.28 -7.48
CA LEU A 176 12.19 17.17 -8.28
C LEU A 176 12.31 18.26 -9.37
N GLY A 177 11.34 19.18 -9.48
CA GLY A 177 11.33 20.24 -10.50
C GLY A 177 11.18 19.71 -11.93
N LEU A 178 10.65 18.51 -12.13
CA LEU A 178 10.49 17.88 -13.44
C LEU A 178 9.24 18.43 -14.13
N SER A 179 9.41 19.23 -15.21
CA SER A 179 8.30 19.70 -16.03
C SER A 179 7.64 18.54 -16.81
N ARG A 180 6.32 18.66 -17.07
CA ARG A 180 5.64 17.76 -18.02
C ARG A 180 6.25 17.96 -19.40
N SER A 181 6.96 16.96 -19.93
CA SER A 181 7.24 16.92 -21.35
C SER A 181 5.93 16.56 -22.05
N HIS A 182 5.41 17.51 -22.83
CA HIS A 182 4.29 17.22 -23.73
C HIS A 182 4.79 16.24 -24.79
N CYS A 183 4.29 15.00 -24.74
CA CYS A 183 4.33 14.11 -25.89
C CYS A 183 3.12 14.38 -26.76
#